data_a8d1f73258b0d66aae1fd3f54b7bfb5a
#
_entry.id   a8d1f73258b0d66aae1fd3f54b7bfb5a
#
_cell.length_a   1.000
_cell.length_b   1.000
_cell.length_c   1.000
_cell.angle_alpha   90.00
_cell.angle_beta   90.00
_cell.angle_gamma   90.00
#
_symmetry.space_group_name_H-M   'P 1'
#
loop_
_entity.id
_entity.type
_entity.pdbx_description
1 polymer ?
#
loop_
_entity_poly.entity_id
_entity_poly.type
_entity_poly.pdbx_seq_one_letter_code
_entity_poly.pdbx_strand_id
1 'polypeptide(L)'
;MSKSIALLCIQSTDEGRVIAEAIKKDNEGIVVSNKPAMIQLEREGSIVVKAQTVSEALGRDWETDELQLVLISTGGQIDEDDDQFVVYWNN
;
A
#
# COMPACT_ATOMS: atom_id res chain seq x y z
N MET A 1 -20.13 -14.94 8.01
CA MET A 1 -19.83 -13.51 8.00
C MET A 1 -18.80 -13.17 6.94
N SER A 2 -19.08 -12.17 6.18
CA SER A 2 -18.13 -11.74 5.17
C SER A 2 -16.98 -10.98 5.82
N LYS A 3 -15.80 -11.13 5.26
CA LYS A 3 -14.62 -10.40 5.70
C LYS A 3 -14.41 -9.21 4.81
N SER A 4 -14.02 -8.10 5.39
CA SER A 4 -13.72 -6.88 4.66
C SER A 4 -12.24 -6.89 4.31
N ILE A 5 -11.96 -6.95 3.01
CA ILE A 5 -10.59 -7.01 2.51
C ILE A 5 -10.20 -5.65 1.97
N ALA A 6 -9.19 -5.06 2.59
CA ALA A 6 -8.60 -3.82 2.09
C ALA A 6 -7.76 -4.15 0.85
N LEU A 7 -7.88 -3.32 -0.17
CA LEU A 7 -7.22 -3.55 -1.46
C LEU A 7 -6.43 -2.32 -1.86
N LEU A 8 -5.22 -2.55 -2.32
CA LEU A 8 -4.36 -1.50 -2.85
C LEU A 8 -3.66 -2.02 -4.09
N CYS A 9 -3.87 -1.35 -5.22
CA CYS A 9 -3.23 -1.72 -6.48
C CYS A 9 -2.31 -0.59 -6.92
N ILE A 10 -1.05 -0.92 -7.17
CA ILE A 10 -0.06 0.06 -7.61
C ILE A 10 0.64 -0.42 -8.88
N GLN A 11 1.23 0.53 -9.61
CA GLN A 11 1.93 0.21 -10.85
C GLN A 11 3.18 -0.62 -10.58
N SER A 12 3.45 -1.57 -11.47
CA SER A 12 4.60 -2.46 -11.36
C SER A 12 5.84 -1.82 -12.00
N THR A 13 6.22 -0.66 -11.46
CA THR A 13 7.45 0.02 -11.82
C THR A 13 8.55 -0.39 -10.84
N ASP A 14 9.78 0.01 -11.10
CA ASP A 14 10.87 -0.26 -10.15
C ASP A 14 10.56 0.34 -8.78
N GLU A 15 10.11 1.60 -8.77
CA GLU A 15 9.73 2.27 -7.51
C GLU A 15 8.52 1.59 -6.89
N GLY A 16 7.52 1.24 -7.69
CA GLY A 16 6.32 0.56 -7.20
C GLY A 16 6.65 -0.76 -6.52
N ARG A 17 7.60 -1.52 -7.05
CA ARG A 17 8.02 -2.78 -6.43
C ARG A 17 8.69 -2.56 -5.09
N VAL A 18 9.51 -1.52 -4.96
CA VAL A 18 10.15 -1.17 -3.69
C VAL A 18 9.10 -0.76 -2.67
N ILE A 19 8.12 0.05 -3.09
CA ILE A 19 7.03 0.48 -2.22
C ILE A 19 6.23 -0.74 -1.74
N ALA A 20 5.94 -1.68 -2.63
CA ALA A 20 5.20 -2.89 -2.26
C ALA A 20 5.95 -3.71 -1.20
N GLU A 21 7.26 -3.84 -1.32
CA GLU A 21 8.07 -4.55 -0.33
C GLU A 21 8.06 -3.84 1.01
N ALA A 22 8.09 -2.50 1.01
CA ALA A 22 8.00 -1.73 2.24
C ALA A 22 6.66 -1.94 2.91
N ILE A 23 5.57 -1.93 2.14
CA ILE A 23 4.22 -2.17 2.65
C ILE A 23 4.13 -3.56 3.27
N LYS A 24 4.73 -4.55 2.63
CA LYS A 24 4.72 -5.92 3.12
C LYS A 24 5.37 -6.04 4.50
N LYS A 25 6.40 -5.26 4.77
CA LYS A 25 7.07 -5.28 6.07
C LYS A 25 6.16 -4.82 7.20
N ASP A 26 5.29 -3.85 6.93
CA ASP A 26 4.47 -3.23 7.96
C ASP A 26 3.09 -3.86 8.10
N ASN A 27 2.77 -4.84 7.26
CA ASN A 27 1.41 -5.42 7.22
C ASN A 27 1.49 -6.94 7.23
N GLU A 28 1.51 -7.50 8.43
CA GLU A 28 1.55 -8.95 8.60
C GLU A 28 0.32 -9.59 7.96
N GLY A 29 0.55 -10.69 7.26
CA GLY A 29 -0.54 -11.42 6.62
C GLY A 29 -1.03 -10.83 5.30
N ILE A 30 -0.38 -9.77 4.81
CA ILE A 30 -0.76 -9.19 3.53
C ILE A 30 -0.49 -10.17 2.39
N VAL A 31 -1.40 -10.21 1.41
CA VAL A 31 -1.25 -11.04 0.23
C VAL A 31 -0.85 -10.15 -0.94
N VAL A 32 0.26 -10.48 -1.57
CA VAL A 32 0.79 -9.72 -2.70
C VAL A 32 0.66 -10.56 -3.95
N SER A 33 -0.04 -10.02 -4.96
CA SER A 33 -0.20 -10.69 -6.25
C SER A 33 0.42 -9.83 -7.34
N ASN A 34 1.37 -10.40 -8.07
CA ASN A 34 2.02 -9.71 -9.17
C ASN A 34 1.25 -9.99 -10.45
N LYS A 35 0.69 -8.96 -11.05
CA LYS A 35 -0.05 -9.02 -12.31
C LYS A 35 0.76 -8.30 -13.38
N PRO A 36 0.45 -8.51 -14.66
CA PRO A 36 1.07 -7.67 -15.68
C PRO A 36 0.77 -6.20 -15.40
N ALA A 37 1.80 -5.39 -15.32
CA ALA A 37 1.73 -3.94 -15.14
C ALA A 37 1.19 -3.48 -13.79
N MET A 38 0.83 -4.38 -12.86
CA MET A 38 0.37 -3.92 -11.54
C MET A 38 0.70 -4.92 -10.43
N ILE A 39 0.78 -4.39 -9.21
CA ILE A 39 0.95 -5.19 -8.01
C ILE A 39 -0.31 -5.00 -7.17
N GLN A 40 -0.95 -6.10 -6.82
CA GLN A 40 -2.18 -6.08 -6.04
C GLN A 40 -1.87 -6.52 -4.62
N LEU A 41 -2.24 -5.69 -3.65
CA LEU A 41 -2.00 -5.93 -2.24
C LEU A 41 -3.36 -6.04 -1.55
N GLU A 42 -3.54 -7.11 -0.78
CA GLU A 42 -4.81 -7.36 -0.08
C GLU A 42 -4.52 -7.76 1.35
N ARG A 43 -5.33 -7.26 2.26
CA ARG A 43 -5.22 -7.62 3.66
C ARG A 43 -6.56 -7.45 4.35
N GLU A 44 -6.89 -8.37 5.23
CA GLU A 44 -8.13 -8.27 6.00
C GLU A 44 -8.05 -7.05 6.93
N GLY A 45 -9.06 -6.21 6.87
CA GLY A 45 -9.20 -5.05 7.72
C GLY A 45 -8.55 -3.79 7.18
N SER A 46 -7.24 -3.77 7.07
CA SER A 46 -6.55 -2.55 6.67
C SER A 46 -5.18 -2.83 6.05
N ILE A 47 -4.70 -1.84 5.29
CA ILE A 47 -3.32 -1.81 4.78
C ILE A 47 -2.77 -0.45 5.17
N VAL A 48 -1.61 -0.46 5.85
CA VAL A 48 -0.95 0.77 6.30
C VAL A 48 0.33 0.97 5.50
N VAL A 49 0.44 2.12 4.84
CA VAL A 49 1.65 2.51 4.10
C VAL A 49 2.35 3.59 4.92
N LYS A 50 3.51 3.27 5.48
CA LYS A 50 4.24 4.20 6.33
C LYS A 50 5.32 4.92 5.54
N ALA A 51 5.29 6.24 5.59
CA ALA A 51 6.25 7.07 4.85
C ALA A 51 7.69 6.74 5.27
N GLN A 52 7.92 6.50 6.56
CA GLN A 52 9.26 6.19 7.05
C GLN A 52 9.80 4.90 6.45
N THR A 53 8.99 3.84 6.42
CA THR A 53 9.42 2.55 5.89
C THR A 53 9.73 2.65 4.40
N VAL A 54 8.87 3.35 3.66
CA VAL A 54 9.07 3.53 2.22
C VAL A 54 10.32 4.38 1.96
N SER A 55 10.51 5.45 2.74
CA SER A 55 11.69 6.30 2.60
C SER A 55 12.98 5.51 2.79
N GLU A 56 13.01 4.64 3.81
CA GLU A 56 14.17 3.81 4.09
C GLU A 56 14.44 2.83 2.93
N ALA A 57 13.37 2.25 2.40
CA ALA A 57 13.48 1.29 1.31
C ALA A 57 13.95 1.95 0.01
N LEU A 58 13.50 3.18 -0.26
CA LEU A 58 13.89 3.91 -1.47
C LEU A 58 15.23 4.62 -1.33
N GLY A 59 15.72 4.82 -0.10
CA GLY A 59 16.96 5.54 0.14
C GLY A 59 16.84 7.05 -0.04
N ARG A 60 15.62 7.59 0.07
CA ARG A 60 15.36 9.02 -0.02
C ARG A 60 14.08 9.35 0.75
N ASP A 61 13.87 10.63 1.04
CA ASP A 61 12.62 11.05 1.66
C ASP A 61 11.46 10.80 0.70
N TRP A 62 10.42 10.17 1.21
CA TRP A 62 9.21 9.87 0.47
C TRP A 62 8.01 10.31 1.30
N GLU A 63 7.06 10.99 0.67
CA GLU A 63 5.85 11.47 1.33
C GLU A 63 4.65 10.69 0.86
N THR A 64 3.64 10.58 1.73
CA THR A 64 2.47 9.76 1.44
C THR A 64 1.71 10.20 0.19
N ASP A 65 1.70 11.49 -0.11
CA ASP A 65 1.01 11.96 -1.31
C ASP A 65 1.72 11.53 -2.60
N GLU A 66 2.98 11.10 -2.53
CA GLU A 66 3.67 10.54 -3.68
C GLU A 66 3.09 9.19 -4.10
N LEU A 67 2.33 8.54 -3.21
CA LEU A 67 1.68 7.28 -3.56
C LEU A 67 0.76 7.47 -4.77
N GLN A 68 0.18 8.64 -4.94
CA GLN A 68 -0.69 8.97 -6.07
C GLN A 68 0.01 8.76 -7.41
N LEU A 69 1.33 8.88 -7.44
CA LEU A 69 2.10 8.72 -8.69
C LEU A 69 2.11 7.29 -9.20
N VAL A 70 1.91 6.32 -8.31
CA VAL A 70 1.93 4.90 -8.68
C VAL A 70 0.60 4.21 -8.40
N LEU A 71 -0.35 4.90 -7.79
CA LEU A 71 -1.62 4.32 -7.38
C LEU A 71 -2.51 4.05 -8.60
N ILE A 72 -3.03 2.82 -8.68
CA ILE A 72 -4.01 2.45 -9.71
C ILE A 72 -5.41 2.49 -9.13
N SER A 73 -5.64 1.79 -8.02
CA SER A 73 -6.95 1.75 -7.39
C SER A 73 -6.85 1.29 -5.94
N THR A 74 -7.90 1.57 -5.20
CA THR A 74 -8.03 1.11 -3.81
C THR A 74 -9.43 0.55 -3.59
N GLY A 75 -9.53 -0.37 -2.63
CA GLY A 75 -10.82 -0.87 -2.15
C GLY A 75 -10.86 -0.70 -0.65
N GLY A 76 -11.66 0.26 -0.20
CA GLY A 76 -11.76 0.62 1.20
C GLY A 76 -11.85 2.12 1.36
N GLN A 77 -11.93 2.56 2.61
CA GLN A 77 -11.86 3.97 2.94
C GLN A 77 -10.41 4.37 3.08
N ILE A 78 -10.11 5.64 2.86
CA ILE A 78 -8.74 6.13 2.89
C ILE A 78 -8.59 7.16 3.99
N ASP A 79 -7.54 7.02 4.80
CA ASP A 79 -7.13 7.99 5.79
C ASP A 79 -5.65 8.29 5.55
N GLU A 80 -5.35 9.52 5.24
CA GLU A 80 -3.98 9.91 4.90
C GLU A 80 -3.53 11.09 5.74
N ASP A 81 -2.31 10.98 6.30
CA ASP A 81 -1.65 12.11 6.94
C ASP A 81 -0.19 12.12 6.50
N ASP A 82 0.63 12.97 7.13
CA ASP A 82 2.03 13.12 6.73
C ASP A 82 2.85 11.85 6.96
N ASP A 83 2.43 11.02 7.90
CA ASP A 83 3.21 9.86 8.33
C ASP A 83 2.76 8.56 7.66
N GLN A 84 1.48 8.45 7.33
CA GLN A 84 0.98 7.19 6.79
C GLN A 84 -0.27 7.37 5.93
N PHE A 85 -0.45 6.41 5.04
CA PHE A 85 -1.62 6.29 4.18
C PHE A 85 -2.27 4.96 4.53
N VAL A 86 -3.55 4.98 4.91
CA VAL A 86 -4.25 3.77 5.35
C VAL A 86 -5.47 3.51 4.48
N VAL A 87 -5.57 2.27 3.98
CA VAL A 87 -6.79 1.79 3.33
C VAL A 87 -7.45 0.83 4.31
N TYR A 88 -8.71 1.06 4.63
CA TYR A 88 -9.36 0.24 5.67
C TYR A 88 -10.86 0.13 5.42
N TRP A 89 -11.44 -0.89 6.05
CA TRP A 89 -12.90 -1.04 6.11
C TRP A 89 -13.35 -0.85 7.55
N ASN A 90 -14.43 -0.10 7.68
CA ASN A 90 -15.04 0.20 8.97
C ASN A 90 -16.25 -0.70 9.15
N ASN A 91 -16.12 -1.69 10.00
CA ASN A 91 -17.20 -2.64 10.24
C ASN A 91 -17.86 -2.41 11.58
#